data_e3a837f6e364074eff8f5bd4de9f3fd8
#
_entry.id   e3a837f6e364074eff8f5bd4de9f3fd8
#
_cell.length_a   1.000
_cell.length_b   1.000
_cell.length_c   1.000
_cell.angle_alpha   90.00
_cell.angle_beta   90.00
_cell.angle_gamma   90.00
#
_symmetry.space_group_name_H-M   'P 1'
#
loop_
_entity.id
_entity.type
_entity.pdbx_description
1 polymer ?
#
loop_
_entity_poly.entity_id
_entity_poly.type
_entity_poly.pdbx_seq_one_letter_code
_entity_poly.pdbx_strand_id
1 'polypeptide(L)'
;MKTLALGLLLIPAMCSAQVTYDLLLKGGRVIDPKNHVNAVRDVAIAQGRIAAVAVEIPATKAYKTVNVAGFYVTPGLVDIHTHVFACCRPPQQGALSVYPDSHTFRSGVTTVVDAGTSGWRTFPEFKRDVIDHSETRVLALLNIVGQGMMDEPGQQNVAEMDPKAAGEMVKRYRDTIVGIKTAHYEGPEWVAVERAVDAGKLAGVPVMVDFGKFRPERPFEELVLDKLRPGDIYTHFYLVDVPMLDEQGRVLPYLFAARKRGIIFDVGHGQGSFLFRQAVPAVRQGLVPDSISTDLHTGSMNAGMKDMLNVMSKFVNMGMTLEDVVLRSTWNPAREIRREDLGHLSVGAPADLAVLRMEKGAFGFVDVFKTRMNGTERLACEMTVRSGKVVYELDGITRQPWDKLRKYTSQGDERWDGSHEDPKPKP
;
A
#
# COMPACT_ATOMS: atom_id res chain seq x y z
N MET A 1 -21.01 53.31 63.26
CA MET A 1 -20.79 51.97 62.77
C MET A 1 -21.09 52.02 61.26
N LYS A 2 -20.06 51.91 60.40
CA LYS A 2 -20.21 51.91 58.94
C LYS A 2 -19.89 50.45 58.48
N THR A 3 -20.87 49.78 57.97
CA THR A 3 -20.76 48.43 57.45
C THR A 3 -20.20 48.48 56.04
N LEU A 4 -19.00 47.91 55.81
CA LEU A 4 -18.41 47.74 54.48
C LEU A 4 -18.95 46.43 53.88
N ALA A 5 -19.67 46.48 52.76
CA ALA A 5 -20.09 45.32 52.00
C ALA A 5 -18.97 44.97 50.99
N LEU A 6 -18.37 43.79 51.16
CA LEU A 6 -17.33 43.24 50.29
C LEU A 6 -18.04 42.50 49.11
N GLY A 7 -18.08 43.12 47.95
CA GLY A 7 -18.60 42.49 46.75
C GLY A 7 -17.60 41.47 46.19
N LEU A 8 -17.96 40.19 46.20
CA LEU A 8 -17.19 39.11 45.56
C LEU A 8 -17.42 39.12 44.04
N LEU A 9 -16.44 39.60 43.28
CA LEU A 9 -16.46 39.46 41.81
C LEU A 9 -16.15 38.00 41.43
N LEU A 10 -17.16 37.26 41.00
CA LEU A 10 -16.99 35.98 40.32
C LEU A 10 -16.47 36.26 38.91
N ILE A 11 -15.17 36.01 38.68
CA ILE A 11 -14.58 35.98 37.33
C ILE A 11 -14.95 34.60 36.75
N PRO A 12 -15.68 34.54 35.63
CA PRO A 12 -15.91 33.24 34.99
C PRO A 12 -14.55 32.71 34.48
N ALA A 13 -14.14 31.57 34.99
CA ALA A 13 -13.01 30.82 34.44
C ALA A 13 -13.37 30.44 32.99
N MET A 14 -12.81 31.15 32.02
CA MET A 14 -12.81 30.72 30.64
C MET A 14 -11.99 29.41 30.59
N CYS A 15 -12.68 28.29 30.57
CA CYS A 15 -12.09 27.01 30.30
C CYS A 15 -11.59 27.06 28.85
N SER A 16 -10.35 27.45 28.64
CA SER A 16 -9.68 27.37 27.36
C SER A 16 -9.68 25.89 26.99
N ALA A 17 -10.40 25.51 25.93
CA ALA A 17 -10.41 24.15 25.44
C ALA A 17 -8.96 23.78 25.08
N GLN A 18 -8.36 22.88 25.86
CA GLN A 18 -6.99 22.44 25.64
C GLN A 18 -6.93 21.73 24.28
N VAL A 19 -6.09 22.22 23.38
CA VAL A 19 -5.81 21.58 22.10
C VAL A 19 -5.22 20.19 22.38
N THR A 20 -5.86 19.16 21.84
CA THR A 20 -5.53 17.76 22.14
C THR A 20 -5.00 17.03 20.90
N TYR A 21 -5.37 17.53 19.69
CA TYR A 21 -5.08 16.87 18.43
C TYR A 21 -4.24 17.76 17.52
N ASP A 22 -3.28 17.15 16.84
CA ASP A 22 -2.43 17.86 15.87
C ASP A 22 -3.23 18.17 14.58
N LEU A 23 -4.00 17.17 14.12
CA LEU A 23 -4.82 17.25 12.90
C LEU A 23 -6.17 16.61 13.15
N LEU A 24 -7.23 17.24 12.64
CA LEU A 24 -8.59 16.74 12.63
C LEU A 24 -9.14 16.76 11.21
N LEU A 25 -9.51 15.59 10.69
CA LEU A 25 -10.24 15.43 9.43
C LEU A 25 -11.74 15.37 9.75
N LYS A 26 -12.52 16.33 9.24
CA LYS A 26 -13.96 16.46 9.54
C LYS A 26 -14.85 16.08 8.39
N GLY A 27 -15.89 15.27 8.70
CA GLY A 27 -17.04 15.07 7.83
C GLY A 27 -16.82 14.12 6.65
N GLY A 28 -15.68 13.41 6.60
CA GLY A 28 -15.40 12.42 5.55
C GLY A 28 -16.14 11.12 5.75
N ARG A 29 -16.43 10.40 4.66
CA ARG A 29 -16.92 9.02 4.75
C ARG A 29 -15.74 8.08 5.05
N VAL A 30 -15.60 7.68 6.29
CA VAL A 30 -14.57 6.72 6.71
C VAL A 30 -14.94 5.32 6.23
N ILE A 31 -14.00 4.68 5.52
CA ILE A 31 -14.05 3.26 5.16
C ILE A 31 -12.86 2.57 5.82
N ASP A 32 -13.13 1.87 6.90
CA ASP A 32 -12.14 1.10 7.68
C ASP A 32 -12.67 -0.32 7.89
N PRO A 33 -12.37 -1.24 6.97
CA PRO A 33 -12.95 -2.59 6.99
C PRO A 33 -12.57 -3.40 8.22
N LYS A 34 -11.36 -3.22 8.77
CA LYS A 34 -10.96 -3.90 10.03
C LYS A 34 -11.92 -3.58 11.17
N ASN A 35 -12.32 -2.32 11.30
CA ASN A 35 -13.18 -1.85 12.38
C ASN A 35 -14.66 -1.81 11.99
N HIS A 36 -15.03 -2.37 10.82
CA HIS A 36 -16.40 -2.39 10.30
C HIS A 36 -17.03 -1.00 10.21
N VAL A 37 -16.23 0.01 9.85
CA VAL A 37 -16.69 1.39 9.68
C VAL A 37 -16.86 1.70 8.19
N ASN A 38 -18.07 2.06 7.78
CA ASN A 38 -18.39 2.64 6.48
C ASN A 38 -19.44 3.73 6.68
N ALA A 39 -19.03 4.86 7.27
CA ALA A 39 -19.95 5.95 7.67
C ALA A 39 -19.22 7.29 7.74
N VAL A 40 -19.99 8.38 7.72
CA VAL A 40 -19.43 9.73 7.97
C VAL A 40 -18.91 9.80 9.40
N ARG A 41 -17.62 10.12 9.55
CA ARG A 41 -16.91 10.24 10.82
C ARG A 41 -15.86 11.34 10.75
N ASP A 42 -15.49 11.85 11.91
CA ASP A 42 -14.30 12.67 12.11
C ASP A 42 -13.14 11.76 12.54
N VAL A 43 -11.93 12.06 12.08
CA VAL A 43 -10.70 11.36 12.46
C VAL A 43 -9.74 12.35 13.07
N ALA A 44 -9.39 12.16 14.34
CA ALA A 44 -8.41 12.97 15.06
C ALA A 44 -7.07 12.26 15.16
N ILE A 45 -6.01 13.03 14.97
CA ILE A 45 -4.62 12.57 14.97
C ILE A 45 -3.86 13.35 16.03
N ALA A 46 -3.06 12.62 16.82
CA ALA A 46 -2.13 13.20 17.79
C ALA A 46 -0.83 12.38 17.83
N GLN A 47 0.30 13.06 17.85
CA GLN A 47 1.62 12.45 17.97
C GLN A 47 1.86 11.34 16.91
N GLY A 48 1.41 11.59 15.68
CA GLY A 48 1.57 10.66 14.57
C GLY A 48 0.71 9.39 14.64
N ARG A 49 -0.29 9.34 15.55
CA ARG A 49 -1.19 8.20 15.75
C ARG A 49 -2.65 8.61 15.64
N ILE A 50 -3.50 7.65 15.30
CA ILE A 50 -4.96 7.82 15.39
C ILE A 50 -5.34 8.01 16.86
N ALA A 51 -5.88 9.16 17.19
CA ALA A 51 -6.31 9.49 18.55
C ALA A 51 -7.79 9.22 18.78
N ALA A 52 -8.64 9.46 17.77
CA ALA A 52 -10.06 9.14 17.82
C ALA A 52 -10.67 9.02 16.42
N VAL A 53 -11.69 8.16 16.30
CA VAL A 53 -12.62 8.11 15.16
C VAL A 53 -14.03 8.18 15.74
N ALA A 54 -14.77 9.28 15.48
CA ALA A 54 -16.07 9.53 16.11
C ALA A 54 -17.06 10.19 15.14
N VAL A 55 -18.32 10.24 15.52
CA VAL A 55 -19.39 10.91 14.75
C VAL A 55 -19.10 12.40 14.62
N GLU A 56 -18.67 13.01 15.74
CA GLU A 56 -18.34 14.42 15.81
C GLU A 56 -17.20 14.66 16.82
N ILE A 57 -16.22 15.44 16.40
CA ILE A 57 -15.14 15.93 17.26
C ILE A 57 -15.09 17.45 17.14
N PRO A 58 -15.15 18.20 18.26
CA PRO A 58 -15.09 19.67 18.21
C PRO A 58 -13.79 20.18 17.56
N ALA A 59 -13.91 21.04 16.56
CA ALA A 59 -12.77 21.64 15.88
C ALA A 59 -11.82 22.39 16.83
N THR A 60 -12.35 22.93 17.93
CA THR A 60 -11.58 23.63 18.98
C THR A 60 -10.57 22.75 19.72
N LYS A 61 -10.68 21.42 19.57
CA LYS A 61 -9.73 20.45 20.14
C LYS A 61 -8.52 20.15 19.25
N ALA A 62 -8.49 20.66 18.01
CA ALA A 62 -7.44 20.39 17.08
C ALA A 62 -6.65 21.67 16.74
N TYR A 63 -5.34 21.49 16.60
CA TYR A 63 -4.46 22.54 16.10
C TYR A 63 -4.82 22.89 14.64
N LYS A 64 -5.00 21.88 13.79
CA LYS A 64 -5.42 22.04 12.40
C LYS A 64 -6.66 21.19 12.12
N THR A 65 -7.68 21.82 11.55
CA THR A 65 -8.90 21.13 11.11
C THR A 65 -9.01 21.21 9.59
N VAL A 66 -9.24 20.08 8.94
CA VAL A 66 -9.43 19.97 7.49
C VAL A 66 -10.81 19.42 7.22
N ASN A 67 -11.59 20.14 6.42
CA ASN A 67 -12.88 19.67 5.96
C ASN A 67 -12.66 18.67 4.81
N VAL A 68 -13.04 17.42 5.04
CA VAL A 68 -13.00 16.33 4.06
C VAL A 68 -14.40 15.79 3.73
N ALA A 69 -15.43 16.61 3.92
CA ALA A 69 -16.79 16.27 3.52
C ALA A 69 -16.87 16.02 2.02
N GLY A 70 -17.54 14.93 1.63
CA GLY A 70 -17.62 14.49 0.23
C GLY A 70 -16.48 13.58 -0.23
N PHE A 71 -15.43 13.43 0.57
CA PHE A 71 -14.34 12.48 0.32
C PHE A 71 -14.51 11.19 1.12
N TYR A 72 -13.82 10.15 0.65
CA TYR A 72 -13.60 8.92 1.39
C TYR A 72 -12.31 9.03 2.19
N VAL A 73 -12.33 8.69 3.47
CA VAL A 73 -11.15 8.60 4.33
C VAL A 73 -10.90 7.13 4.63
N THR A 74 -9.77 6.63 4.16
CA THR A 74 -9.37 5.22 4.34
C THR A 74 -8.08 5.13 5.13
N PRO A 75 -7.74 3.98 5.72
CA PRO A 75 -6.36 3.72 6.09
C PRO A 75 -5.43 3.97 4.90
N GLY A 76 -4.20 4.35 5.15
CA GLY A 76 -3.18 4.46 4.11
C GLY A 76 -3.04 3.13 3.37
N LEU A 77 -2.98 3.21 2.04
CA LEU A 77 -2.93 2.02 1.20
C LEU A 77 -1.61 1.27 1.39
N VAL A 78 -1.69 -0.05 1.33
CA VAL A 78 -0.57 -0.97 1.48
C VAL A 78 -0.38 -1.74 0.18
N ASP A 79 0.72 -1.50 -0.51
CA ASP A 79 1.07 -2.16 -1.77
C ASP A 79 2.15 -3.21 -1.52
N ILE A 80 1.77 -4.48 -1.54
CA ILE A 80 2.67 -5.58 -1.17
C ILE A 80 3.52 -6.12 -2.32
N HIS A 81 3.41 -5.52 -3.51
CA HIS A 81 4.22 -5.91 -4.66
C HIS A 81 4.73 -4.67 -5.39
N THR A 82 5.96 -4.29 -5.08
CA THR A 82 6.63 -3.12 -5.69
C THR A 82 8.11 -3.43 -5.90
N HIS A 83 8.77 -2.60 -6.73
CA HIS A 83 10.22 -2.62 -6.92
C HIS A 83 10.76 -1.22 -6.66
N VAL A 84 11.31 -1.04 -5.44
CA VAL A 84 11.75 0.27 -4.95
C VAL A 84 13.22 0.32 -4.55
N PHE A 85 13.97 -0.76 -4.73
CA PHE A 85 15.42 -0.72 -4.64
C PHE A 85 16.00 -0.16 -5.95
N ALA A 86 15.86 1.16 -6.13
CA ALA A 86 16.36 1.88 -7.28
C ALA A 86 17.88 1.97 -7.23
N CYS A 87 18.53 1.07 -7.94
CA CYS A 87 19.98 1.00 -8.09
C CYS A 87 20.34 0.64 -9.54
N CYS A 88 21.63 0.61 -9.81
CA CYS A 88 22.20 -0.06 -10.96
C CYS A 88 21.90 0.60 -12.31
N ARG A 89 22.30 -0.04 -13.39
CA ARG A 89 22.10 0.43 -14.78
C ARG A 89 21.36 -0.64 -15.60
N PRO A 90 20.56 -0.25 -16.61
CA PRO A 90 19.97 -1.23 -17.52
C PRO A 90 21.03 -2.18 -18.09
N PRO A 91 20.73 -3.47 -18.30
CA PRO A 91 19.40 -4.10 -18.25
C PRO A 91 18.98 -4.66 -16.87
N GLN A 92 19.69 -4.34 -15.81
CA GLN A 92 19.41 -4.88 -14.47
C GLN A 92 18.03 -4.45 -13.97
N GLN A 93 17.33 -5.33 -13.26
CA GLN A 93 15.98 -5.08 -12.73
C GLN A 93 15.94 -3.86 -11.80
N GLY A 94 16.96 -3.67 -10.97
CA GLY A 94 17.07 -2.50 -10.12
C GLY A 94 17.07 -1.15 -10.87
N ALA A 95 17.43 -1.13 -12.15
CA ALA A 95 17.33 0.05 -13.00
C ALA A 95 15.89 0.40 -13.41
N LEU A 96 14.95 -0.55 -13.30
CA LEU A 96 13.52 -0.31 -13.53
C LEU A 96 12.81 0.11 -12.24
N SER A 97 13.42 -0.11 -11.08
CA SER A 97 12.87 0.28 -9.79
C SER A 97 12.75 1.80 -9.66
N VAL A 98 11.86 2.24 -8.80
CA VAL A 98 11.59 3.67 -8.57
C VAL A 98 11.84 4.05 -7.12
N TYR A 99 12.19 5.33 -6.86
CA TYR A 99 12.21 5.85 -5.49
C TYR A 99 10.76 5.97 -4.98
N PRO A 100 10.41 5.37 -3.83
CA PRO A 100 9.01 5.23 -3.42
C PRO A 100 8.30 6.58 -3.26
N ASP A 101 8.89 7.55 -2.56
CA ASP A 101 8.25 8.81 -2.20
C ASP A 101 7.77 9.63 -3.41
N SER A 102 8.42 9.45 -4.56
CA SER A 102 8.05 10.13 -5.80
C SER A 102 6.74 9.61 -6.42
N HIS A 103 6.27 8.43 -6.00
CA HIS A 103 5.16 7.74 -6.68
C HIS A 103 4.04 7.30 -5.73
N THR A 104 4.36 6.95 -4.49
CA THR A 104 3.43 6.35 -3.54
C THR A 104 2.40 7.33 -3.03
N PHE A 105 2.82 8.49 -2.55
CA PHE A 105 1.95 9.43 -1.86
C PHE A 105 0.85 10.01 -2.75
N ARG A 106 1.11 10.23 -4.03
CA ARG A 106 0.11 10.73 -4.98
C ARG A 106 -1.03 9.75 -5.26
N SER A 107 -0.88 8.50 -4.85
CA SER A 107 -1.89 7.44 -4.96
C SER A 107 -2.43 6.96 -3.61
N GLY A 108 -2.15 7.66 -2.51
CA GLY A 108 -2.64 7.27 -1.19
C GLY A 108 -1.88 6.12 -0.54
N VAL A 109 -0.81 5.63 -1.17
CA VAL A 109 0.01 4.53 -0.65
C VAL A 109 0.97 5.07 0.41
N THR A 110 0.91 4.49 1.62
CA THR A 110 1.78 4.87 2.75
C THR A 110 2.78 3.79 3.11
N THR A 111 2.53 2.56 2.64
CA THR A 111 3.41 1.41 2.88
C THR A 111 3.57 0.62 1.59
N VAL A 112 4.81 0.32 1.25
CA VAL A 112 5.16 -0.57 0.14
C VAL A 112 5.98 -1.74 0.62
N VAL A 113 5.90 -2.87 -0.09
CA VAL A 113 6.77 -4.02 0.11
C VAL A 113 7.52 -4.27 -1.18
N ASP A 114 8.83 -4.12 -1.13
CA ASP A 114 9.69 -4.50 -2.26
C ASP A 114 9.65 -6.01 -2.46
N ALA A 115 9.27 -6.44 -3.64
CA ALA A 115 9.01 -7.84 -3.95
C ALA A 115 10.26 -8.56 -4.47
N GLY A 116 11.35 -8.49 -3.71
CA GLY A 116 12.53 -9.29 -3.96
C GLY A 116 13.52 -8.68 -4.93
N THR A 117 13.52 -7.36 -5.13
CA THR A 117 14.59 -6.68 -5.86
C THR A 117 15.92 -6.94 -5.18
N SER A 118 15.93 -6.96 -3.82
CA SER A 118 17.10 -7.39 -3.02
C SER A 118 17.01 -8.84 -2.57
N GLY A 119 18.17 -9.49 -2.53
CA GLY A 119 18.36 -10.80 -1.90
C GLY A 119 19.20 -10.70 -0.61
N TRP A 120 19.53 -11.86 -0.03
CA TRP A 120 20.26 -11.90 1.26
C TRP A 120 21.67 -11.30 1.20
N ARG A 121 22.29 -11.12 0.04
CA ARG A 121 23.56 -10.42 -0.13
C ARG A 121 23.39 -8.90 -0.23
N THR A 122 22.35 -8.43 -0.89
CA THR A 122 22.17 -7.02 -1.26
C THR A 122 21.22 -6.26 -0.33
N PHE A 123 20.48 -6.95 0.54
CA PHE A 123 19.53 -6.30 1.45
C PHE A 123 20.13 -5.22 2.35
N PRO A 124 21.35 -5.38 2.94
CA PRO A 124 21.95 -4.33 3.74
C PRO A 124 22.18 -3.01 2.97
N GLU A 125 22.47 -3.11 1.67
CA GLU A 125 22.60 -1.96 0.77
C GLU A 125 21.25 -1.32 0.53
N PHE A 126 20.23 -2.11 0.18
CA PHE A 126 18.86 -1.63 0.01
C PHE A 126 18.36 -0.90 1.26
N LYS A 127 18.62 -1.47 2.45
CA LYS A 127 18.22 -0.83 3.69
C LYS A 127 18.89 0.53 3.87
N ARG A 128 20.23 0.59 3.70
CA ARG A 128 21.02 1.81 3.86
C ARG A 128 20.62 2.88 2.84
N ASP A 129 20.44 2.51 1.57
CA ASP A 129 20.37 3.49 0.48
C ASP A 129 18.94 3.95 0.16
N VAL A 130 17.93 3.14 0.51
CA VAL A 130 16.53 3.46 0.21
C VAL A 130 15.65 3.44 1.46
N ILE A 131 15.63 2.32 2.20
CA ILE A 131 14.65 2.14 3.29
C ILE A 131 14.82 3.20 4.38
N ASP A 132 16.06 3.43 4.81
CA ASP A 132 16.39 4.37 5.91
C ASP A 132 16.22 5.85 5.51
N HIS A 133 16.03 6.14 4.21
CA HIS A 133 15.89 7.50 3.68
C HIS A 133 14.49 7.80 3.13
N SER A 134 13.58 6.83 3.13
CA SER A 134 12.22 7.02 2.59
C SER A 134 11.24 7.47 3.67
N GLU A 135 10.38 8.45 3.35
CA GLU A 135 9.22 8.79 4.18
C GLU A 135 8.10 7.75 4.03
N THR A 136 7.96 7.15 2.85
CA THR A 136 7.13 5.94 2.65
C THR A 136 7.65 4.81 3.54
N ARG A 137 6.75 4.10 4.21
CA ARG A 137 7.17 2.88 4.91
C ARG A 137 7.54 1.82 3.88
N VAL A 138 8.82 1.49 3.79
CA VAL A 138 9.34 0.45 2.90
C VAL A 138 9.65 -0.81 3.72
N LEU A 139 9.00 -1.89 3.34
CA LEU A 139 9.25 -3.25 3.82
C LEU A 139 9.77 -4.10 2.66
N ALA A 140 10.18 -5.33 2.91
CA ALA A 140 10.72 -6.20 1.87
C ALA A 140 10.27 -7.66 2.00
N LEU A 141 10.00 -8.28 0.87
CA LEU A 141 10.08 -9.73 0.69
C LEU A 141 11.49 -10.02 0.18
N LEU A 142 12.27 -10.75 0.95
CA LEU A 142 13.66 -11.04 0.61
C LEU A 142 13.73 -12.10 -0.50
N ASN A 143 14.41 -11.83 -1.60
CA ASN A 143 14.60 -12.84 -2.63
C ASN A 143 15.41 -14.02 -2.10
N ILE A 144 14.99 -15.24 -2.46
CA ILE A 144 15.72 -16.47 -2.13
C ILE A 144 17.10 -16.52 -2.80
N VAL A 145 17.24 -15.86 -3.95
CA VAL A 145 18.53 -15.68 -4.65
C VAL A 145 19.35 -14.58 -3.98
N GLY A 146 20.61 -14.85 -3.71
CA GLY A 146 21.47 -13.97 -2.92
C GLY A 146 21.57 -12.53 -3.44
N GLN A 147 21.66 -12.34 -4.75
CA GLN A 147 21.71 -11.03 -5.38
C GLN A 147 20.33 -10.36 -5.53
N GLY A 148 19.24 -11.11 -5.35
CA GLY A 148 17.89 -10.65 -5.65
C GLY A 148 17.61 -10.64 -7.15
N MET A 149 16.67 -9.79 -7.57
CA MET A 149 16.27 -9.64 -8.99
C MET A 149 17.19 -8.65 -9.74
N MET A 150 18.50 -8.71 -9.49
CA MET A 150 19.44 -7.75 -10.11
C MET A 150 19.67 -8.04 -11.60
N ASP A 151 19.69 -9.31 -11.99
CA ASP A 151 19.77 -9.75 -13.37
C ASP A 151 19.00 -11.07 -13.59
N GLU A 152 18.55 -11.32 -14.83
CA GLU A 152 17.82 -12.53 -15.19
C GLU A 152 18.67 -13.81 -15.04
N PRO A 153 19.95 -13.87 -15.50
CA PRO A 153 20.77 -15.05 -15.30
C PRO A 153 20.98 -15.41 -13.83
N GLY A 154 21.10 -14.41 -12.95
CA GLY A 154 21.26 -14.63 -11.51
C GLY A 154 20.06 -15.34 -10.91
N GLN A 155 18.86 -15.06 -11.36
CA GLN A 155 17.63 -15.69 -10.88
C GLN A 155 17.51 -17.17 -11.24
N GLN A 156 18.30 -17.66 -12.19
CA GLN A 156 18.39 -19.08 -12.54
C GLN A 156 19.45 -19.85 -11.75
N ASN A 157 20.28 -19.15 -10.95
CA ASN A 157 21.38 -19.76 -10.22
C ASN A 157 20.90 -20.44 -8.94
N VAL A 158 20.62 -21.73 -9.01
CA VAL A 158 20.17 -22.53 -7.87
C VAL A 158 21.19 -22.52 -6.71
N ALA A 159 22.50 -22.37 -6.98
CA ALA A 159 23.50 -22.31 -5.90
C ALA A 159 23.36 -21.05 -5.01
N GLU A 160 22.80 -19.97 -5.53
CA GLU A 160 22.53 -18.73 -4.79
C GLU A 160 21.19 -18.76 -4.03
N MET A 161 20.34 -19.76 -4.22
CA MET A 161 19.09 -19.94 -3.50
C MET A 161 19.35 -20.64 -2.17
N ASP A 162 19.83 -19.90 -1.16
CA ASP A 162 20.22 -20.44 0.15
C ASP A 162 19.16 -20.16 1.22
N PRO A 163 18.35 -21.18 1.64
CA PRO A 163 17.31 -21.01 2.65
C PRO A 163 17.84 -20.57 4.01
N LYS A 164 19.05 -21.02 4.38
CA LYS A 164 19.64 -20.70 5.67
C LYS A 164 20.09 -19.25 5.70
N ALA A 165 20.84 -18.80 4.69
CA ALA A 165 21.30 -17.42 4.58
C ALA A 165 20.11 -16.45 4.50
N ALA A 166 19.09 -16.76 3.69
CA ALA A 166 17.87 -15.98 3.61
C ALA A 166 17.12 -15.93 4.96
N GLY A 167 16.96 -17.07 5.61
CA GLY A 167 16.30 -17.14 6.93
C GLY A 167 17.04 -16.37 8.04
N GLU A 168 18.36 -16.39 8.04
CA GLU A 168 19.19 -15.61 8.97
C GLU A 168 19.06 -14.10 8.71
N MET A 169 19.01 -13.69 7.43
CA MET A 169 18.81 -12.29 7.05
C MET A 169 17.45 -11.77 7.52
N VAL A 170 16.38 -12.54 7.34
CA VAL A 170 15.05 -12.20 7.86
C VAL A 170 15.07 -12.03 9.37
N LYS A 171 15.70 -12.95 10.11
CA LYS A 171 15.79 -12.86 11.58
C LYS A 171 16.55 -11.62 12.03
N ARG A 172 17.60 -11.24 11.31
CA ARG A 172 18.42 -10.06 11.60
C ARG A 172 17.67 -8.74 11.36
N TYR A 173 16.79 -8.69 10.36
CA TYR A 173 16.05 -7.49 9.99
C TYR A 173 14.53 -7.69 10.07
N ARG A 174 14.08 -8.35 11.13
CA ARG A 174 12.70 -8.78 11.38
C ARG A 174 11.66 -7.65 11.26
N ASP A 175 12.01 -6.42 11.61
CA ASP A 175 11.10 -5.27 11.55
C ASP A 175 10.87 -4.76 10.12
N THR A 176 11.73 -5.18 9.18
CA THR A 176 11.73 -4.68 7.80
C THR A 176 11.45 -5.79 6.79
N ILE A 177 12.02 -7.00 6.97
CA ILE A 177 11.78 -8.12 6.07
C ILE A 177 10.57 -8.90 6.58
N VAL A 178 9.51 -8.91 5.77
CA VAL A 178 8.20 -9.47 6.12
C VAL A 178 7.87 -10.79 5.43
N GLY A 179 8.74 -11.27 4.55
CA GLY A 179 8.56 -12.55 3.85
C GLY A 179 9.74 -12.88 2.95
N ILE A 180 9.59 -13.97 2.22
CA ILE A 180 10.53 -14.44 1.19
C ILE A 180 9.88 -14.29 -0.19
N LYS A 181 10.66 -13.96 -1.21
CA LYS A 181 10.26 -13.94 -2.61
C LYS A 181 11.03 -15.00 -3.41
N THR A 182 10.36 -15.67 -4.31
CA THR A 182 10.98 -16.35 -5.46
C THR A 182 10.33 -15.86 -6.74
N ALA A 183 11.13 -15.63 -7.78
CA ALA A 183 10.65 -15.08 -9.03
C ALA A 183 11.44 -15.63 -10.22
N HIS A 184 10.78 -15.66 -11.39
CA HIS A 184 11.34 -15.84 -12.72
C HIS A 184 12.17 -17.13 -12.93
N TYR A 185 12.11 -18.11 -12.03
CA TYR A 185 12.83 -19.37 -12.23
C TYR A 185 12.24 -20.15 -13.41
N GLU A 186 13.08 -20.50 -14.37
CA GLU A 186 12.65 -21.17 -15.61
C GLU A 186 12.91 -22.68 -15.65
N GLY A 187 13.66 -23.24 -14.70
CA GLY A 187 13.96 -24.67 -14.65
C GLY A 187 12.72 -25.54 -14.48
N PRO A 188 12.79 -26.82 -14.80
CA PRO A 188 11.68 -27.76 -14.66
C PRO A 188 11.45 -28.23 -13.22
N GLU A 189 12.40 -27.98 -12.30
CA GLU A 189 12.34 -28.47 -10.92
C GLU A 189 11.61 -27.49 -10.02
N TRP A 190 11.09 -27.99 -8.90
CA TRP A 190 10.46 -27.18 -7.84
C TRP A 190 11.47 -26.44 -6.95
N VAL A 191 12.76 -26.55 -7.18
CA VAL A 191 13.85 -26.13 -6.28
C VAL A 191 13.73 -24.69 -5.80
N ALA A 192 13.35 -23.76 -6.67
CA ALA A 192 13.22 -22.33 -6.30
C ALA A 192 12.06 -22.12 -5.30
N VAL A 193 10.92 -22.77 -5.53
CA VAL A 193 9.76 -22.72 -4.65
C VAL A 193 10.06 -23.43 -3.33
N GLU A 194 10.61 -24.63 -3.38
CA GLU A 194 10.91 -25.45 -2.20
C GLU A 194 11.91 -24.74 -1.28
N ARG A 195 12.98 -24.17 -1.83
CA ARG A 195 13.97 -23.40 -1.05
C ARG A 195 13.39 -22.11 -0.47
N ALA A 196 12.53 -21.40 -1.21
CA ALA A 196 11.84 -20.25 -0.67
C ALA A 196 10.91 -20.63 0.50
N VAL A 197 10.16 -21.72 0.36
CA VAL A 197 9.29 -22.26 1.41
C VAL A 197 10.10 -22.69 2.63
N ASP A 198 11.25 -23.33 2.43
CA ASP A 198 12.13 -23.71 3.55
C ASP A 198 12.73 -22.50 4.27
N ALA A 199 13.14 -21.45 3.52
CA ALA A 199 13.55 -20.19 4.12
C ALA A 199 12.41 -19.56 4.94
N GLY A 200 11.20 -19.54 4.39
CA GLY A 200 10.01 -19.05 5.06
C GLY A 200 9.66 -19.82 6.34
N LYS A 201 9.83 -21.15 6.35
CA LYS A 201 9.68 -21.99 7.56
C LYS A 201 10.74 -21.63 8.61
N LEU A 202 12.03 -21.55 8.20
CA LEU A 202 13.15 -21.22 9.10
C LEU A 202 12.99 -19.85 9.77
N ALA A 203 12.45 -18.89 9.05
CA ALA A 203 12.27 -17.52 9.53
C ALA A 203 10.88 -17.26 10.17
N GLY A 204 9.92 -18.15 9.96
CA GLY A 204 8.54 -17.98 10.42
C GLY A 204 7.78 -16.89 9.67
N VAL A 205 8.01 -16.73 8.36
CA VAL A 205 7.38 -15.70 7.51
C VAL A 205 6.69 -16.33 6.29
N PRO A 206 5.74 -15.61 5.62
CA PRO A 206 5.14 -16.06 4.38
C PRO A 206 6.14 -16.05 3.22
N VAL A 207 5.77 -16.73 2.15
CA VAL A 207 6.48 -16.72 0.86
C VAL A 207 5.57 -16.13 -0.19
N MET A 208 6.08 -15.23 -1.03
CA MET A 208 5.42 -14.80 -2.25
C MET A 208 6.09 -15.45 -3.44
N VAL A 209 5.30 -16.13 -4.26
CA VAL A 209 5.77 -16.80 -5.48
C VAL A 209 5.27 -16.04 -6.70
N ASP A 210 6.22 -15.60 -7.51
CA ASP A 210 6.07 -15.33 -8.93
C ASP A 210 6.62 -16.55 -9.66
N PHE A 211 5.74 -17.25 -10.41
CA PHE A 211 6.04 -18.62 -10.83
C PHE A 211 7.12 -18.73 -11.93
N GLY A 212 7.46 -17.59 -12.56
CA GLY A 212 8.37 -17.59 -13.71
C GLY A 212 7.75 -18.31 -14.90
N LYS A 213 8.52 -19.20 -15.53
CA LYS A 213 8.04 -19.93 -16.69
C LYS A 213 7.13 -21.09 -16.30
N PHE A 214 5.92 -21.14 -16.88
CA PHE A 214 5.02 -22.28 -16.75
C PHE A 214 5.55 -23.46 -17.56
N ARG A 215 5.54 -24.65 -16.94
CA ARG A 215 6.08 -25.87 -17.53
C ARG A 215 5.20 -27.08 -17.18
N PRO A 216 5.10 -28.08 -18.05
CA PRO A 216 4.34 -29.30 -17.75
C PRO A 216 4.85 -30.04 -16.49
N GLU A 217 6.16 -29.98 -16.22
CA GLU A 217 6.80 -30.63 -15.06
C GLU A 217 6.47 -29.93 -13.75
N ARG A 218 5.95 -28.69 -13.83
CA ARG A 218 5.53 -27.87 -12.69
C ARG A 218 4.10 -27.38 -12.91
N PRO A 219 3.07 -28.23 -12.76
CA PRO A 219 1.68 -27.81 -12.93
C PRO A 219 1.30 -26.74 -11.90
N PHE A 220 0.58 -25.71 -12.34
CA PHE A 220 0.13 -24.64 -11.45
C PHE A 220 -0.78 -25.14 -10.32
N GLU A 221 -1.63 -26.13 -10.60
CA GLU A 221 -2.49 -26.78 -9.60
C GLU A 221 -1.67 -27.40 -8.46
N GLU A 222 -0.56 -28.10 -8.78
CA GLU A 222 0.36 -28.66 -7.77
C GLU A 222 1.01 -27.54 -6.93
N LEU A 223 1.39 -26.42 -7.56
CA LEU A 223 1.93 -25.28 -6.82
C LEU A 223 1.00 -24.87 -5.68
N VAL A 224 -0.26 -24.58 -6.00
CA VAL A 224 -1.22 -23.98 -5.06
C VAL A 224 -1.88 -25.01 -4.13
N LEU A 225 -1.94 -26.29 -4.53
CA LEU A 225 -2.51 -27.33 -3.68
C LEU A 225 -1.48 -28.05 -2.79
N ASP A 226 -0.22 -28.17 -3.24
CA ASP A 226 0.74 -29.04 -2.56
C ASP A 226 2.02 -28.31 -2.11
N LYS A 227 2.57 -27.42 -2.94
CA LYS A 227 3.88 -26.79 -2.66
C LYS A 227 3.78 -25.60 -1.72
N LEU A 228 2.76 -24.73 -1.87
CA LEU A 228 2.58 -23.57 -1.00
C LEU A 228 1.91 -23.97 0.32
N ARG A 229 2.22 -23.20 1.37
CA ARG A 229 1.65 -23.35 2.71
C ARG A 229 0.45 -22.41 2.88
N PRO A 230 -0.50 -22.71 3.76
CA PRO A 230 -1.49 -21.73 4.19
C PRO A 230 -0.81 -20.42 4.63
N GLY A 231 -1.23 -19.28 4.06
CA GLY A 231 -0.64 -17.96 4.27
C GLY A 231 0.49 -17.60 3.31
N ASP A 232 0.93 -18.52 2.43
CA ASP A 232 1.81 -18.16 1.33
C ASP A 232 1.01 -17.50 0.19
N ILE A 233 1.66 -16.65 -0.56
CA ILE A 233 1.07 -15.74 -1.54
C ILE A 233 1.48 -16.17 -2.94
N TYR A 234 0.53 -16.33 -3.84
CA TYR A 234 0.76 -16.37 -5.26
C TYR A 234 0.42 -15.00 -5.87
N THR A 235 1.40 -14.34 -6.47
CA THR A 235 1.22 -13.04 -7.15
C THR A 235 1.08 -13.20 -8.66
N HIS A 236 0.70 -12.12 -9.36
CA HIS A 236 0.37 -12.15 -10.79
C HIS A 236 -0.83 -13.04 -11.10
N PHE A 237 -1.83 -13.02 -10.22
CA PHE A 237 -2.92 -13.98 -10.27
C PHE A 237 -3.71 -13.96 -11.59
N TYR A 238 -3.80 -12.82 -12.25
CA TYR A 238 -4.52 -12.68 -13.52
C TYR A 238 -3.62 -12.71 -14.76
N LEU A 239 -2.43 -13.31 -14.66
CA LEU A 239 -1.52 -13.55 -15.75
C LEU A 239 -2.13 -14.52 -16.75
N VAL A 240 -1.81 -14.36 -18.05
CA VAL A 240 -2.36 -15.18 -19.14
C VAL A 240 -2.08 -16.68 -18.97
N ASP A 241 -0.91 -17.02 -18.46
CA ASP A 241 -0.46 -18.41 -18.31
C ASP A 241 -1.08 -19.12 -17.10
N VAL A 242 -1.75 -18.41 -16.18
CA VAL A 242 -2.46 -19.03 -15.05
C VAL A 242 -3.68 -19.81 -15.57
N PRO A 243 -3.75 -21.14 -15.40
CA PRO A 243 -4.90 -21.92 -15.81
C PRO A 243 -6.11 -21.61 -14.90
N MET A 244 -6.84 -20.56 -15.24
CA MET A 244 -7.91 -20.03 -14.38
C MET A 244 -9.29 -20.44 -14.84
N LEU A 245 -9.51 -20.47 -16.15
CA LEU A 245 -10.83 -20.68 -16.75
C LEU A 245 -10.82 -21.90 -17.65
N ASP A 246 -11.92 -22.64 -17.66
CA ASP A 246 -12.17 -23.69 -18.64
C ASP A 246 -12.61 -23.12 -20.00
N GLU A 247 -12.83 -23.98 -21.00
CA GLU A 247 -13.25 -23.59 -22.34
C GLU A 247 -14.61 -22.87 -22.37
N GLN A 248 -15.43 -23.04 -21.34
CA GLN A 248 -16.72 -22.39 -21.18
C GLN A 248 -16.61 -21.08 -20.37
N GLY A 249 -15.39 -20.66 -19.99
CA GLY A 249 -15.12 -19.47 -19.19
C GLY A 249 -15.48 -19.61 -17.72
N ARG A 250 -15.64 -20.82 -17.19
CA ARG A 250 -15.90 -21.11 -15.78
C ARG A 250 -14.59 -21.21 -15.02
N VAL A 251 -14.55 -20.68 -13.81
CA VAL A 251 -13.39 -20.80 -12.93
C VAL A 251 -13.12 -22.26 -12.58
N LEU A 252 -11.87 -22.67 -12.70
CA LEU A 252 -11.45 -24.04 -12.38
C LEU A 252 -11.55 -24.29 -10.86
N PRO A 253 -12.16 -25.42 -10.44
CA PRO A 253 -12.49 -25.67 -9.02
C PRO A 253 -11.29 -25.68 -8.07
N TYR A 254 -10.09 -26.08 -8.55
CA TYR A 254 -8.89 -26.16 -7.73
C TYR A 254 -8.49 -24.78 -7.13
N LEU A 255 -8.82 -23.66 -7.79
CA LEU A 255 -8.53 -22.32 -7.29
C LEU A 255 -9.34 -22.00 -6.03
N PHE A 256 -10.61 -22.41 -5.99
CA PHE A 256 -11.41 -22.31 -4.77
C PHE A 256 -10.92 -23.25 -3.67
N ALA A 257 -10.45 -24.45 -4.04
CA ALA A 257 -9.84 -25.39 -3.10
C ALA A 257 -8.54 -24.82 -2.50
N ALA A 258 -7.68 -24.21 -3.32
CA ALA A 258 -6.45 -23.53 -2.89
C ALA A 258 -6.76 -22.38 -1.92
N ARG A 259 -7.74 -21.52 -2.24
CA ARG A 259 -8.19 -20.47 -1.34
C ARG A 259 -8.71 -21.02 -0.01
N LYS A 260 -9.55 -22.06 -0.03
CA LYS A 260 -10.05 -22.72 1.18
C LYS A 260 -8.92 -23.31 2.02
N ARG A 261 -7.84 -23.75 1.38
CA ARG A 261 -6.61 -24.21 2.04
C ARG A 261 -5.83 -23.07 2.68
N GLY A 262 -6.13 -21.82 2.34
CA GLY A 262 -5.48 -20.61 2.88
C GLY A 262 -4.36 -20.04 2.00
N ILE A 263 -4.32 -20.42 0.72
CA ILE A 263 -3.45 -19.77 -0.26
C ILE A 263 -4.01 -18.38 -0.58
N ILE A 264 -3.13 -17.39 -0.61
CA ILE A 264 -3.43 -16.00 -0.87
C ILE A 264 -3.18 -15.70 -2.35
N PHE A 265 -4.13 -15.05 -3.01
CA PHE A 265 -4.01 -14.63 -4.39
C PHE A 265 -3.88 -13.12 -4.50
N ASP A 266 -2.70 -12.67 -4.91
CA ASP A 266 -2.36 -11.26 -5.06
C ASP A 266 -2.39 -10.83 -6.53
N VAL A 267 -2.83 -9.60 -6.78
CA VAL A 267 -2.98 -9.07 -8.15
C VAL A 267 -1.65 -8.93 -8.86
N GLY A 268 -0.66 -8.26 -8.26
CA GLY A 268 0.63 -8.00 -8.88
C GLY A 268 0.48 -7.53 -10.33
N HIS A 269 -0.22 -6.41 -10.56
CA HIS A 269 -0.71 -6.03 -11.91
C HIS A 269 0.40 -6.00 -12.98
N GLY A 270 1.54 -5.39 -12.67
CA GLY A 270 2.71 -5.31 -13.54
C GLY A 270 2.48 -4.69 -14.92
N GLN A 271 3.52 -4.80 -15.73
CA GLN A 271 3.43 -4.47 -17.16
C GLN A 271 2.95 -5.64 -18.02
N GLY A 272 3.02 -6.89 -17.49
CA GLY A 272 2.76 -8.14 -18.21
C GLY A 272 1.74 -9.07 -17.56
N SER A 273 1.19 -8.77 -16.38
CA SER A 273 0.61 -9.80 -15.50
C SER A 273 -0.87 -9.63 -15.18
N PHE A 274 -1.61 -8.81 -15.94
CA PHE A 274 -3.03 -8.58 -15.70
C PHE A 274 -3.84 -8.51 -17.00
N LEU A 275 -4.81 -9.44 -17.15
CA LEU A 275 -5.71 -9.47 -18.29
C LEU A 275 -7.17 -9.39 -17.87
N PHE A 276 -7.94 -8.51 -18.54
CA PHE A 276 -9.39 -8.46 -18.36
C PHE A 276 -10.08 -9.78 -18.72
N ARG A 277 -9.54 -10.53 -19.68
CA ARG A 277 -10.07 -11.85 -20.05
C ARG A 277 -10.01 -12.89 -18.92
N GLN A 278 -9.05 -12.75 -18.00
CA GLN A 278 -8.94 -13.58 -16.79
C GLN A 278 -9.72 -12.93 -15.64
N ALA A 279 -9.46 -11.66 -15.35
CA ALA A 279 -9.96 -10.99 -14.16
C ALA A 279 -11.49 -10.82 -14.17
N VAL A 280 -12.09 -10.37 -15.28
CA VAL A 280 -13.53 -10.06 -15.33
C VAL A 280 -14.40 -11.30 -15.07
N PRO A 281 -14.21 -12.44 -15.78
CA PRO A 281 -15.00 -13.64 -15.50
C PRO A 281 -14.71 -14.24 -14.13
N ALA A 282 -13.47 -14.18 -13.64
CA ALA A 282 -13.11 -14.68 -12.32
C ALA A 282 -13.81 -13.90 -11.20
N VAL A 283 -13.72 -12.56 -11.23
CA VAL A 283 -14.38 -11.68 -10.25
C VAL A 283 -15.90 -11.89 -10.26
N ARG A 284 -16.52 -11.98 -11.42
CA ARG A 284 -17.98 -12.22 -11.57
C ARG A 284 -18.42 -13.58 -11.00
N GLN A 285 -17.54 -14.55 -10.96
CA GLN A 285 -17.80 -15.88 -10.39
C GLN A 285 -17.35 -16.00 -8.91
N GLY A 286 -16.98 -14.87 -8.27
CA GLY A 286 -16.60 -14.84 -6.86
C GLY A 286 -15.14 -15.17 -6.57
N LEU A 287 -14.32 -15.41 -7.60
CA LEU A 287 -12.88 -15.56 -7.44
C LEU A 287 -12.21 -14.18 -7.48
N VAL A 288 -12.43 -13.38 -6.43
CA VAL A 288 -11.80 -12.07 -6.24
C VAL A 288 -10.38 -12.22 -5.67
N PRO A 289 -9.45 -11.28 -5.88
CA PRO A 289 -8.12 -11.38 -5.27
C PRO A 289 -8.20 -11.17 -3.76
N ASP A 290 -7.22 -11.65 -3.01
CA ASP A 290 -7.12 -11.39 -1.56
C ASP A 290 -6.47 -10.05 -1.30
N SER A 291 -5.45 -9.66 -2.08
CA SER A 291 -4.83 -8.33 -2.10
C SER A 291 -4.77 -7.73 -3.50
N ILE A 292 -4.82 -6.40 -3.55
CA ILE A 292 -4.63 -5.58 -4.75
C ILE A 292 -3.26 -4.92 -4.63
N SER A 293 -2.35 -5.24 -5.54
CA SER A 293 -1.00 -4.70 -5.59
C SER A 293 -0.62 -4.30 -7.02
N THR A 294 0.45 -3.54 -7.17
CA THR A 294 0.75 -2.87 -8.43
C THR A 294 1.86 -3.52 -9.23
N ASP A 295 2.83 -4.17 -8.60
CA ASP A 295 4.13 -4.46 -9.20
C ASP A 295 4.75 -3.14 -9.73
N LEU A 296 4.84 -2.15 -8.83
CA LEU A 296 5.30 -0.80 -9.14
C LEU A 296 6.75 -0.81 -9.60
N HIS A 297 6.96 -0.46 -10.85
CA HIS A 297 8.24 -0.14 -11.44
C HIS A 297 8.02 0.70 -12.70
N THR A 298 9.08 1.27 -13.30
CA THR A 298 8.98 2.17 -14.45
C THR A 298 8.18 1.56 -15.62
N GLY A 299 8.36 0.27 -15.89
CA GLY A 299 7.64 -0.44 -16.96
C GLY A 299 6.14 -0.51 -16.72
N SER A 300 5.71 -0.91 -15.50
CA SER A 300 4.29 -1.02 -15.12
C SER A 300 3.58 0.33 -15.11
N MET A 301 4.23 1.38 -14.62
CA MET A 301 3.69 2.74 -14.60
C MET A 301 3.38 3.27 -16.00
N ASN A 302 4.21 2.93 -16.97
CA ASN A 302 4.05 3.34 -18.37
C ASN A 302 3.15 2.40 -19.19
N ALA A 303 2.84 1.22 -18.66
CA ALA A 303 1.92 0.24 -19.23
C ALA A 303 0.46 0.41 -18.72
N GLY A 304 -0.27 -0.65 -18.56
CA GLY A 304 -1.68 -0.66 -18.12
C GLY A 304 -1.89 -0.40 -16.64
N MET A 305 -0.88 -0.60 -15.77
CA MET A 305 -1.00 -0.47 -14.33
C MET A 305 -1.25 0.98 -13.89
N LYS A 306 -0.42 1.91 -14.29
CA LYS A 306 -0.39 3.35 -13.95
C LYS A 306 0.00 3.62 -12.49
N ASP A 307 -0.90 3.38 -11.54
CA ASP A 307 -0.74 3.52 -10.10
C ASP A 307 -1.76 2.65 -9.34
N MET A 308 -1.67 2.65 -8.02
CA MET A 308 -2.55 1.86 -7.14
C MET A 308 -4.03 2.20 -7.34
N LEU A 309 -4.38 3.49 -7.49
CA LEU A 309 -5.78 3.91 -7.65
C LEU A 309 -6.34 3.51 -9.00
N ASN A 310 -5.50 3.45 -10.04
CA ASN A 310 -5.91 2.91 -11.34
C ASN A 310 -6.24 1.42 -11.24
N VAL A 311 -5.41 0.64 -10.54
CA VAL A 311 -5.69 -0.79 -10.31
C VAL A 311 -6.95 -0.97 -9.48
N MET A 312 -7.12 -0.24 -8.37
CA MET A 312 -8.34 -0.26 -7.55
C MET A 312 -9.59 0.09 -8.38
N SER A 313 -9.50 1.12 -9.22
CA SER A 313 -10.60 1.56 -10.08
C SER A 313 -11.04 0.49 -11.09
N LYS A 314 -10.12 -0.37 -11.57
CA LYS A 314 -10.47 -1.50 -12.43
C LYS A 314 -11.39 -2.47 -11.70
N PHE A 315 -11.07 -2.80 -10.43
CA PHE A 315 -11.90 -3.73 -9.64
C PHE A 315 -13.26 -3.14 -9.28
N VAL A 316 -13.36 -1.83 -9.01
CA VAL A 316 -14.66 -1.15 -8.85
C VAL A 316 -15.50 -1.30 -10.13
N ASN A 317 -14.91 -1.04 -11.30
CA ASN A 317 -15.63 -1.16 -12.57
C ASN A 317 -15.87 -2.61 -13.04
N MET A 318 -15.22 -3.59 -12.40
CA MET A 318 -15.56 -5.01 -12.57
C MET A 318 -16.71 -5.47 -11.67
N GLY A 319 -17.21 -4.60 -10.78
CA GLY A 319 -18.38 -4.84 -9.93
C GLY A 319 -18.08 -5.11 -8.45
N MET A 320 -16.84 -4.95 -8.00
CA MET A 320 -16.54 -5.00 -6.57
C MET A 320 -16.99 -3.71 -5.88
N THR A 321 -17.44 -3.81 -4.64
CA THR A 321 -17.75 -2.62 -3.84
C THR A 321 -16.49 -1.85 -3.47
N LEU A 322 -16.60 -0.52 -3.25
CA LEU A 322 -15.45 0.27 -2.81
C LEU A 322 -14.90 -0.24 -1.47
N GLU A 323 -15.75 -0.68 -0.56
CA GLU A 323 -15.34 -1.26 0.73
C GLU A 323 -14.50 -2.53 0.53
N ASP A 324 -14.92 -3.42 -0.37
CA ASP A 324 -14.17 -4.63 -0.72
C ASP A 324 -12.81 -4.32 -1.35
N VAL A 325 -12.74 -3.29 -2.21
CA VAL A 325 -11.49 -2.85 -2.84
C VAL A 325 -10.57 -2.22 -1.79
N VAL A 326 -11.10 -1.39 -0.89
CA VAL A 326 -10.33 -0.81 0.23
C VAL A 326 -9.82 -1.92 1.16
N LEU A 327 -10.64 -2.91 1.51
CA LEU A 327 -10.22 -4.07 2.33
C LEU A 327 -8.96 -4.73 1.74
N ARG A 328 -8.95 -4.95 0.42
CA ARG A 328 -7.87 -5.63 -0.32
C ARG A 328 -6.67 -4.73 -0.65
N SER A 329 -6.78 -3.46 -0.33
CA SER A 329 -5.71 -2.47 -0.51
C SER A 329 -5.21 -1.89 0.81
N THR A 330 -5.73 -2.38 1.96
CA THR A 330 -5.36 -1.89 3.30
C THR A 330 -5.17 -3.04 4.29
N TRP A 331 -6.26 -3.56 4.87
CA TRP A 331 -6.20 -4.53 5.96
C TRP A 331 -5.74 -5.92 5.51
N ASN A 332 -6.24 -6.43 4.38
CA ASN A 332 -5.82 -7.74 3.89
C ASN A 332 -4.31 -7.79 3.64
N PRO A 333 -3.71 -6.91 2.78
CA PRO A 333 -2.26 -6.95 2.54
C PRO A 333 -1.44 -6.74 3.82
N ALA A 334 -1.92 -5.92 4.78
CA ALA A 334 -1.24 -5.77 6.06
C ALA A 334 -1.19 -7.10 6.85
N ARG A 335 -2.30 -7.86 6.89
CA ARG A 335 -2.34 -9.19 7.53
C ARG A 335 -1.49 -10.22 6.80
N GLU A 336 -1.53 -10.21 5.48
CA GLU A 336 -0.77 -11.14 4.63
C GLU A 336 0.73 -11.06 4.89
N ILE A 337 1.23 -9.85 5.15
CA ILE A 337 2.63 -9.62 5.53
C ILE A 337 2.85 -9.60 7.06
N ARG A 338 1.85 -9.99 7.86
CA ARG A 338 1.88 -10.04 9.34
C ARG A 338 2.21 -8.70 10.00
N ARG A 339 1.77 -7.59 9.39
CA ARG A 339 1.88 -6.23 9.92
C ARG A 339 0.48 -5.73 10.31
N GLU A 340 -0.13 -6.42 11.27
CA GLU A 340 -1.47 -6.10 11.77
C GLU A 340 -1.54 -4.77 12.55
N ASP A 341 -0.41 -4.10 12.71
CA ASP A 341 -0.32 -2.72 13.19
C ASP A 341 -0.66 -1.68 12.09
N LEU A 342 -0.82 -2.10 10.83
CA LEU A 342 -1.06 -1.27 9.65
C LEU A 342 -2.44 -1.54 9.02
N GLY A 343 -2.81 -0.70 8.05
CA GLY A 343 -4.00 -0.90 7.21
C GLY A 343 -5.33 -0.72 7.93
N HIS A 344 -5.37 0.05 9.03
CA HIS A 344 -6.59 0.35 9.80
C HIS A 344 -6.48 1.68 10.56
N LEU A 345 -7.64 2.18 11.05
CA LEU A 345 -7.77 3.43 11.81
C LEU A 345 -8.11 3.21 13.29
N SER A 346 -7.75 2.07 13.87
CA SER A 346 -7.93 1.85 15.31
C SER A 346 -7.15 2.88 16.12
N VAL A 347 -7.72 3.32 17.25
CA VAL A 347 -7.02 4.23 18.17
C VAL A 347 -5.66 3.65 18.56
N GLY A 348 -4.62 4.46 18.49
CA GLY A 348 -3.23 4.08 18.75
C GLY A 348 -2.47 3.55 17.53
N ALA A 349 -3.14 3.23 16.42
CA ALA A 349 -2.47 2.87 15.16
C ALA A 349 -1.67 4.05 14.60
N PRO A 350 -0.62 3.81 13.78
CA PRO A 350 0.02 4.88 13.02
C PRO A 350 -1.02 5.67 12.22
N ALA A 351 -0.92 6.99 12.25
CA ALA A 351 -1.83 7.85 11.49
C ALA A 351 -1.41 7.90 10.01
N ASP A 352 -1.63 6.78 9.34
CA ASP A 352 -1.46 6.60 7.90
C ASP A 352 -2.85 6.56 7.28
N LEU A 353 -3.18 7.57 6.44
CA LEU A 353 -4.50 7.73 5.84
C LEU A 353 -4.40 8.14 4.37
N ALA A 354 -5.39 7.73 3.59
CA ALA A 354 -5.64 8.27 2.26
C ALA A 354 -7.02 8.94 2.24
N VAL A 355 -7.07 10.16 1.73
CA VAL A 355 -8.32 10.88 1.42
C VAL A 355 -8.53 10.77 -0.07
N LEU A 356 -9.60 10.08 -0.46
CA LEU A 356 -9.87 9.72 -1.83
C LEU A 356 -11.19 10.34 -2.30
N ARG A 357 -11.27 10.62 -3.60
CA ARG A 357 -12.53 10.95 -4.26
C ARG A 357 -12.87 9.93 -5.34
N MET A 358 -14.16 9.69 -5.54
CA MET A 358 -14.68 8.93 -6.66
C MET A 358 -15.13 9.90 -7.75
N GLU A 359 -14.39 9.92 -8.83
CA GLU A 359 -14.76 10.68 -10.02
C GLU A 359 -15.74 9.85 -10.86
N LYS A 360 -16.80 10.50 -11.35
CA LYS A 360 -17.79 9.90 -12.25
C LYS A 360 -17.63 10.46 -13.66
N GLY A 361 -17.67 9.59 -14.66
CA GLY A 361 -17.48 9.98 -16.06
C GLY A 361 -17.27 8.79 -16.98
N ALA A 362 -16.76 9.05 -18.18
CA ALA A 362 -16.37 8.01 -19.13
C ALA A 362 -14.85 7.80 -19.05
N PHE A 363 -14.44 6.68 -18.51
CA PHE A 363 -13.04 6.33 -18.37
C PHE A 363 -12.67 5.09 -19.19
N GLY A 364 -11.39 4.95 -19.53
CA GLY A 364 -10.85 3.76 -20.18
C GLY A 364 -9.72 3.18 -19.32
N PHE A 365 -9.79 1.89 -19.04
CA PHE A 365 -8.77 1.13 -18.34
C PHE A 365 -8.11 0.14 -19.29
N VAL A 366 -6.80 0.01 -19.22
CA VAL A 366 -6.02 -0.79 -20.15
C VAL A 366 -5.38 -1.97 -19.40
N ASP A 367 -5.40 -3.15 -20.00
CA ASP A 367 -4.67 -4.31 -19.54
C ASP A 367 -3.30 -4.47 -20.23
N VAL A 368 -2.60 -5.54 -19.92
CA VAL A 368 -1.25 -5.77 -20.45
C VAL A 368 -1.22 -6.11 -21.94
N PHE A 369 -2.33 -6.61 -22.52
CA PHE A 369 -2.46 -6.84 -23.96
C PHE A 369 -3.00 -5.61 -24.71
N LYS A 370 -2.99 -4.43 -24.06
CA LYS A 370 -3.46 -3.16 -24.60
C LYS A 370 -4.95 -3.19 -24.98
N THR A 371 -5.73 -4.12 -24.38
CA THR A 371 -7.18 -4.11 -24.50
C THR A 371 -7.78 -3.11 -23.52
N ARG A 372 -8.94 -2.56 -23.85
CA ARG A 372 -9.59 -1.51 -23.07
C ARG A 372 -10.89 -1.98 -22.46
N MET A 373 -11.04 -1.76 -21.16
CA MET A 373 -12.31 -1.82 -20.45
C MET A 373 -12.86 -0.40 -20.27
N ASN A 374 -14.13 -0.18 -20.63
CA ASN A 374 -14.83 1.07 -20.30
C ASN A 374 -15.29 1.05 -18.85
N GLY A 375 -15.15 2.17 -18.17
CA GLY A 375 -15.61 2.36 -16.81
C GLY A 375 -16.31 3.71 -16.62
N THR A 376 -17.04 3.82 -15.54
CA THR A 376 -17.81 5.02 -15.17
C THR A 376 -17.30 5.68 -13.89
N GLU A 377 -16.42 5.01 -13.18
CA GLU A 377 -15.88 5.47 -11.91
C GLU A 377 -14.36 5.38 -11.89
N ARG A 378 -13.71 6.39 -11.30
CA ARG A 378 -12.26 6.43 -11.12
C ARG A 378 -11.91 7.02 -9.77
N LEU A 379 -11.05 6.36 -9.02
CA LEU A 379 -10.48 6.88 -7.78
C LEU A 379 -9.37 7.89 -8.07
N ALA A 380 -9.35 8.98 -7.31
CA ALA A 380 -8.26 9.95 -7.29
C ALA A 380 -7.87 10.26 -5.83
N CYS A 381 -6.58 10.49 -5.58
CA CYS A 381 -6.09 10.86 -4.26
C CYS A 381 -6.18 12.38 -4.10
N GLU A 382 -6.87 12.83 -3.06
CA GLU A 382 -6.90 14.22 -2.67
C GLU A 382 -5.79 14.55 -1.67
N MET A 383 -5.57 13.66 -0.69
CA MET A 383 -4.56 13.88 0.34
C MET A 383 -4.05 12.56 0.89
N THR A 384 -2.76 12.53 1.22
CA THR A 384 -2.14 11.41 1.93
C THR A 384 -1.51 11.91 3.23
N VAL A 385 -1.82 11.20 4.30
CA VAL A 385 -1.22 11.44 5.62
C VAL A 385 -0.35 10.24 5.97
N ARG A 386 0.91 10.49 6.34
CA ARG A 386 1.86 9.47 6.74
C ARG A 386 2.43 9.81 8.13
N SER A 387 2.23 8.91 9.10
CA SER A 387 2.61 9.14 10.50
C SER A 387 2.11 10.48 11.04
N GLY A 388 0.87 10.87 10.67
CA GLY A 388 0.23 12.10 11.11
C GLY A 388 0.63 13.37 10.35
N LYS A 389 1.56 13.29 9.41
CA LYS A 389 1.97 14.41 8.55
C LYS A 389 1.25 14.34 7.21
N VAL A 390 0.74 15.45 6.71
CA VAL A 390 0.27 15.57 5.33
C VAL A 390 1.49 15.58 4.42
N VAL A 391 1.66 14.49 3.65
CA VAL A 391 2.80 14.31 2.73
C VAL A 391 2.45 14.57 1.28
N TYR A 392 1.16 14.59 0.95
CA TYR A 392 0.63 14.94 -0.37
C TYR A 392 -0.77 15.54 -0.25
N GLU A 393 -1.05 16.56 -1.01
CA GLU A 393 -2.39 17.09 -1.26
C GLU A 393 -2.50 17.59 -2.72
N LEU A 394 -3.63 17.32 -3.35
CA LEU A 394 -3.86 17.65 -4.75
C LEU A 394 -4.36 19.08 -4.91
N ASP A 395 -5.47 19.41 -4.26
CA ASP A 395 -6.19 20.67 -4.43
C ASP A 395 -5.94 21.66 -3.26
N GLY A 396 -4.95 21.39 -2.41
CA GLY A 396 -4.54 22.29 -1.34
C GLY A 396 -5.60 22.49 -0.25
N ILE A 397 -6.41 21.47 0.04
CA ILE A 397 -7.52 21.55 1.02
C ILE A 397 -7.05 21.86 2.44
N THR A 398 -5.76 21.68 2.71
CA THR A 398 -5.15 22.05 4.00
C THR A 398 -4.58 23.47 4.01
N ARG A 399 -4.58 24.18 2.88
CA ARG A 399 -3.93 25.47 2.71
C ARG A 399 -4.92 26.61 2.83
N GLN A 400 -4.43 27.75 3.26
CA GLN A 400 -5.19 29.00 3.27
C GLN A 400 -5.24 29.58 1.84
N PRO A 401 -6.39 30.11 1.36
CA PRO A 401 -6.43 30.82 0.09
C PRO A 401 -5.41 31.97 0.05
N TRP A 402 -4.73 32.12 -1.07
CA TRP A 402 -3.64 33.08 -1.23
C TRP A 402 -4.08 34.53 -0.96
N ASP A 403 -5.31 34.87 -1.25
CA ASP A 403 -5.90 36.20 -1.05
C ASP A 403 -6.23 36.50 0.43
N LYS A 404 -6.18 35.48 1.30
CA LYS A 404 -6.35 35.58 2.75
C LYS A 404 -5.02 35.68 3.50
N LEU A 405 -3.90 35.52 2.81
CA LEU A 405 -2.58 35.71 3.41
C LEU A 405 -2.33 37.14 3.75
N ARG A 406 -1.57 37.39 4.83
CA ARG A 406 -1.15 38.75 5.21
C ARG A 406 -0.29 39.33 4.09
N LYS A 407 -0.29 40.68 3.97
CA LYS A 407 0.66 41.34 3.07
C LYS A 407 2.08 40.95 3.44
N TYR A 408 2.86 40.60 2.44
CA TYR A 408 4.27 40.35 2.57
C TYR A 408 5.05 41.31 1.66
N THR A 409 6.25 41.64 2.06
CA THR A 409 7.15 42.41 1.20
C THR A 409 7.66 41.47 0.11
N SER A 410 7.73 41.94 -1.13
CA SER A 410 8.15 41.12 -2.23
C SER A 410 9.64 40.73 -2.13
N GLN A 411 10.54 41.21 -2.84
CA GLN A 411 11.93 40.79 -2.90
C GLN A 411 12.69 41.01 -1.57
N GLY A 412 13.48 39.99 -1.18
CA GLY A 412 14.28 40.02 0.06
C GLY A 412 13.53 39.61 1.33
N ASP A 413 12.28 39.19 1.19
CA ASP A 413 11.54 38.54 2.30
C ASP A 413 12.08 37.12 2.49
N GLU A 414 12.47 36.79 3.70
CA GLU A 414 12.99 35.48 4.10
C GLU A 414 12.10 34.32 3.64
N ARG A 415 10.80 34.56 3.43
CA ARG A 415 9.85 33.58 2.87
C ARG A 415 10.17 33.14 1.43
N TRP A 416 11.04 33.81 0.72
CA TRP A 416 11.41 33.51 -0.66
C TRP A 416 12.77 32.83 -0.81
N ASP A 417 13.50 32.66 0.27
CA ASP A 417 14.82 32.01 0.24
C ASP A 417 14.77 30.48 0.32
N GLY A 418 13.57 29.89 0.39
CA GLY A 418 13.39 28.45 0.48
C GLY A 418 13.65 27.87 1.88
N SER A 419 13.92 28.71 2.88
CA SER A 419 14.24 28.27 4.24
C SER A 419 13.02 28.12 5.16
N HIS A 420 11.80 28.33 4.66
CA HIS A 420 10.60 28.33 5.49
C HIS A 420 10.00 26.97 5.72
N GLU A 421 10.23 26.47 6.93
CA GLU A 421 9.22 25.66 7.63
C GLU A 421 7.98 26.53 7.89
N ASP A 422 6.77 25.97 7.78
CA ASP A 422 5.54 26.62 8.26
C ASP A 422 5.81 27.21 9.65
N PRO A 423 5.50 28.47 9.91
CA PRO A 423 5.81 29.08 11.20
C PRO A 423 5.15 28.24 12.30
N LYS A 424 5.98 27.68 13.16
CA LYS A 424 5.49 26.98 14.34
C LYS A 424 4.62 27.95 15.12
N PRO A 425 3.43 27.56 15.56
CA PRO A 425 2.61 28.42 16.40
C PRO A 425 3.44 28.83 17.63
N LYS A 426 3.39 30.09 17.94
CA LYS A 426 3.92 30.56 19.22
C LYS A 426 3.14 29.88 20.36
N PRO A 427 3.82 29.42 21.41
CA PRO A 427 3.20 28.75 22.54
C PRO A 427 2.10 29.58 23.23
#